data_8cef1c47c9b48699554679c8aee92a40
#
_entry.id   8cef1c47c9b48699554679c8aee92a40
#
_cell.length_a   1.000
_cell.length_b   1.000
_cell.length_c   1.000
_cell.angle_alpha   90.00
_cell.angle_beta   90.00
_cell.angle_gamma   90.00
#
_symmetry.space_group_name_H-M   'P 1'
#
loop_
_entity.id
_entity.type
_entity.pdbx_description
1 polymer ?
#
loop_
_entity_poly.entity_id
_entity_poly.type
_entity_poly.pdbx_seq_one_letter_code
_entity_poly.pdbx_strand_id
1 'polypeptide(L)'
;MMIADAQVHIWGADTPERPWPRTGHSYAHRDVPLGTAELVAEMDAAGVSRAVIVPPSWEGDRNDLAQEACRLHPGRFAIMGRVPLTPVAPETLATWRDQPGFLGLRFTMRPEHTWFGDGLGDWAFAAAEKHGLPVMISCVGSLPLVDKLAERHPGLKLVIDHLALRRVKDADAFADLPLVLALAKRPNVAAKASALPCFSSDPWPYRNIHGYIEQVFDAFGPRRMFWGTDLSRLPCTYHEAVTMFTEELPFLSEDDKEWVMGKGLCEWLGWRL
;
A
#
# COMPACT_ATOMS: atom_id res chain seq x y z
N MET A 1 18.76 -1.96 11.35
CA MET A 1 17.69 -1.28 10.57
C MET A 1 16.35 -1.91 10.91
N MET A 2 15.31 -1.11 11.17
CA MET A 2 13.93 -1.58 11.31
C MET A 2 13.29 -1.68 9.92
N ILE A 3 12.71 -2.84 9.59
CA ILE A 3 12.03 -3.08 8.31
C ILE A 3 10.52 -3.08 8.55
N ALA A 4 9.79 -2.24 7.80
CA ALA A 4 8.34 -2.15 7.83
C ALA A 4 7.76 -2.32 6.42
N ASP A 5 7.02 -3.38 6.19
CA ASP A 5 6.36 -3.64 4.91
C ASP A 5 5.16 -2.69 4.73
N ALA A 6 5.15 -1.95 3.64
CA ALA A 6 4.10 -0.97 3.36
C ALA A 6 2.77 -1.61 2.94
N GLN A 7 2.74 -2.91 2.62
CA GLN A 7 1.51 -3.61 2.27
C GLN A 7 1.62 -5.12 2.36
N VAL A 8 0.78 -5.69 3.22
CA VAL A 8 0.44 -7.12 3.22
C VAL A 8 -1.08 -7.29 3.26
N HIS A 9 -1.55 -8.46 2.84
CA HIS A 9 -2.95 -8.86 2.95
C HIS A 9 -3.06 -10.11 3.82
N ILE A 10 -4.07 -10.14 4.70
CA ILE A 10 -4.58 -11.35 5.35
C ILE A 10 -6.06 -11.45 5.07
N TRP A 11 -6.59 -12.66 4.95
CA TRP A 11 -8.01 -12.87 4.65
C TRP A 11 -8.50 -14.23 5.12
N GLY A 12 -9.83 -14.37 5.21
CA GLY A 12 -10.51 -15.63 5.52
C GLY A 12 -11.09 -16.29 4.26
N ALA A 13 -11.38 -17.58 4.33
CA ALA A 13 -12.01 -18.29 3.24
C ALA A 13 -13.43 -17.74 2.96
N ASP A 14 -13.89 -17.90 1.70
CA ASP A 14 -15.29 -17.65 1.33
C ASP A 14 -16.15 -18.80 1.85
N THR A 15 -16.92 -18.53 2.90
CA THR A 15 -17.80 -19.50 3.55
C THR A 15 -19.19 -18.91 3.79
N PRO A 16 -20.20 -19.73 4.09
CA PRO A 16 -21.52 -19.20 4.46
C PRO A 16 -21.50 -18.20 5.62
N GLU A 17 -20.57 -18.36 6.58
CA GLU A 17 -20.41 -17.49 7.75
C GLU A 17 -19.58 -16.23 7.43
N ARG A 18 -18.74 -16.32 6.39
CA ARG A 18 -17.87 -15.23 5.90
C ARG A 18 -17.97 -15.10 4.38
N PRO A 19 -19.16 -14.81 3.83
CA PRO A 19 -19.32 -14.74 2.39
C PRO A 19 -18.54 -13.56 1.81
N TRP A 20 -17.85 -13.77 0.68
CA TRP A 20 -17.26 -12.70 -0.07
C TRP A 20 -18.31 -11.99 -0.93
N PRO A 21 -18.21 -10.65 -1.11
CA PRO A 21 -19.08 -9.93 -2.04
C PRO A 21 -18.99 -10.51 -3.45
N ARG A 22 -20.13 -10.76 -4.06
CA ARG A 22 -20.18 -11.30 -5.42
C ARG A 22 -20.05 -10.23 -6.52
N THR A 23 -19.98 -8.98 -6.10
CA THR A 23 -19.82 -7.81 -6.99
C THR A 23 -18.36 -7.37 -7.01
N GLY A 24 -17.72 -7.53 -8.13
CA GLY A 24 -16.33 -7.12 -8.35
C GLY A 24 -15.41 -8.35 -8.52
N HIS A 25 -14.76 -8.38 -9.66
CA HIS A 25 -13.90 -9.49 -10.10
C HIS A 25 -12.51 -9.44 -9.49
N SER A 26 -12.39 -9.31 -8.17
CA SER A 26 -11.10 -9.49 -7.52
C SER A 26 -11.00 -10.92 -6.99
N TYR A 27 -10.10 -11.66 -7.59
CA TYR A 27 -9.74 -12.99 -7.12
C TYR A 27 -8.72 -12.87 -6.01
N ALA A 28 -8.81 -13.74 -5.00
CA ALA A 28 -7.78 -13.87 -4.00
C ALA A 28 -6.43 -14.20 -4.68
N HIS A 29 -5.36 -13.72 -4.10
CA HIS A 29 -4.02 -13.93 -4.66
C HIS A 29 -3.54 -15.36 -4.55
N ARG A 30 -4.07 -16.13 -3.58
CA ARG A 30 -3.78 -17.54 -3.34
C ARG A 30 -5.11 -18.28 -3.11
N ASP A 31 -5.16 -19.56 -3.45
CA ASP A 31 -6.33 -20.42 -3.19
C ASP A 31 -6.56 -20.64 -1.68
N VAL A 32 -5.47 -20.69 -0.91
CA VAL A 32 -5.49 -20.81 0.55
C VAL A 32 -5.31 -19.43 1.17
N PRO A 33 -6.19 -19.01 2.10
CA PRO A 33 -6.04 -17.76 2.81
C PRO A 33 -4.70 -17.65 3.55
N LEU A 34 -4.10 -16.46 3.51
CA LEU A 34 -2.96 -16.13 4.36
C LEU A 34 -3.46 -15.59 5.70
N GLY A 35 -3.24 -16.33 6.76
CA GLY A 35 -3.64 -15.95 8.13
C GLY A 35 -2.54 -15.20 8.89
N THR A 36 -2.91 -14.62 10.03
CA THR A 36 -1.99 -13.83 10.87
C THR A 36 -0.78 -14.64 11.34
N ALA A 37 -0.97 -15.88 11.77
CA ALA A 37 0.13 -16.71 12.30
C ALA A 37 1.18 -17.04 11.22
N GLU A 38 0.72 -17.36 10.01
CA GLU A 38 1.60 -17.61 8.86
C GLU A 38 2.35 -16.32 8.46
N LEU A 39 1.63 -15.19 8.38
CA LEU A 39 2.25 -13.90 8.11
C LEU A 39 3.36 -13.55 9.12
N VAL A 40 3.11 -13.74 10.41
CA VAL A 40 4.12 -13.49 11.45
C VAL A 40 5.34 -14.39 11.26
N ALA A 41 5.15 -15.67 10.97
CA ALA A 41 6.24 -16.60 10.73
C ALA A 41 7.08 -16.20 9.50
N GLU A 42 6.44 -15.81 8.40
CA GLU A 42 7.12 -15.32 7.19
C GLU A 42 7.88 -14.01 7.46
N MET A 43 7.29 -13.07 8.21
CA MET A 43 7.96 -11.83 8.62
C MET A 43 9.20 -12.09 9.47
N ASP A 44 9.08 -12.97 10.47
CA ASP A 44 10.19 -13.30 11.39
C ASP A 44 11.34 -13.97 10.61
N ALA A 45 11.03 -14.88 9.70
CA ALA A 45 12.03 -15.54 8.85
C ALA A 45 12.75 -14.56 7.91
N ALA A 46 12.08 -13.49 7.47
CA ALA A 46 12.65 -12.46 6.59
C ALA A 46 13.24 -11.24 7.33
N GLY A 47 13.16 -11.19 8.67
CA GLY A 47 13.63 -10.06 9.46
C GLY A 47 12.75 -8.81 9.36
N VAL A 48 11.49 -8.95 8.96
CA VAL A 48 10.52 -7.85 8.86
C VAL A 48 9.88 -7.59 10.22
N SER A 49 10.14 -6.40 10.76
CA SER A 49 9.70 -6.03 12.12
C SER A 49 8.22 -5.66 12.20
N ARG A 50 7.72 -4.99 11.16
CA ARG A 50 6.38 -4.40 11.10
C ARG A 50 5.76 -4.56 9.72
N ALA A 51 4.43 -4.57 9.65
CA ALA A 51 3.72 -4.56 8.36
C ALA A 51 2.41 -3.78 8.44
N VAL A 52 2.07 -3.09 7.33
CA VAL A 52 0.77 -2.46 7.15
C VAL A 52 -0.18 -3.48 6.52
N ILE A 53 -1.18 -3.90 7.30
CA ILE A 53 -2.27 -4.73 6.76
C ILE A 53 -3.23 -3.83 5.99
N VAL A 54 -3.41 -4.15 4.72
CA VAL A 54 -4.45 -3.59 3.87
C VAL A 54 -5.51 -4.67 3.69
N PRO A 55 -6.70 -4.56 4.27
CA PRO A 55 -7.76 -5.54 4.06
C PRO A 55 -8.08 -5.70 2.58
N PRO A 56 -8.15 -6.93 2.04
CA PRO A 56 -8.28 -7.14 0.61
C PRO A 56 -9.68 -6.82 0.09
N SER A 57 -9.78 -6.41 -1.16
CA SER A 57 -11.05 -5.99 -1.76
C SER A 57 -12.03 -7.15 -2.01
N TRP A 58 -11.54 -8.38 -2.14
CA TRP A 58 -12.40 -9.55 -2.32
C TRP A 58 -13.20 -9.95 -1.08
N GLU A 59 -12.81 -9.46 0.11
CA GLU A 59 -13.61 -9.60 1.33
C GLU A 59 -14.59 -8.44 1.56
N GLY A 60 -14.66 -7.46 0.65
CA GLY A 60 -15.47 -6.25 0.80
C GLY A 60 -14.81 -5.23 1.74
N ASP A 61 -15.64 -4.53 2.54
CA ASP A 61 -15.17 -3.45 3.42
C ASP A 61 -14.89 -3.94 4.86
N ARG A 62 -14.50 -5.20 5.00
CA ARG A 62 -14.17 -5.79 6.30
C ARG A 62 -12.78 -5.39 6.77
N ASN A 63 -12.67 -5.16 8.09
CA ASN A 63 -11.38 -4.86 8.75
C ASN A 63 -11.11 -5.81 9.94
N ASP A 64 -12.02 -6.71 10.24
CA ASP A 64 -12.04 -7.54 11.45
C ASP A 64 -10.78 -8.39 11.67
N LEU A 65 -10.28 -9.08 10.64
CA LEU A 65 -9.06 -9.87 10.74
C LEU A 65 -7.82 -9.00 10.99
N ALA A 66 -7.75 -7.83 10.37
CA ALA A 66 -6.67 -6.88 10.58
C ALA A 66 -6.69 -6.32 12.01
N GLN A 67 -7.88 -6.02 12.55
CA GLN A 67 -8.05 -5.61 13.95
C GLN A 67 -7.59 -6.69 14.92
N GLU A 68 -7.98 -7.94 14.66
CA GLU A 68 -7.56 -9.09 15.47
C GLU A 68 -6.03 -9.28 15.44
N ALA A 69 -5.40 -9.16 14.26
CA ALA A 69 -3.95 -9.23 14.13
C ALA A 69 -3.24 -8.13 14.95
N CYS A 70 -3.75 -6.89 14.93
CA CYS A 70 -3.21 -5.81 15.77
C CYS A 70 -3.39 -6.07 17.26
N ARG A 71 -4.50 -6.68 17.67
CA ARG A 71 -4.76 -7.04 19.07
C ARG A 71 -3.83 -8.15 19.56
N LEU A 72 -3.58 -9.17 18.73
CA LEU A 72 -2.72 -10.30 19.05
C LEU A 72 -1.23 -9.94 19.04
N HIS A 73 -0.82 -9.01 18.18
CA HIS A 73 0.57 -8.62 17.99
C HIS A 73 0.74 -7.09 18.07
N PRO A 74 0.60 -6.50 19.27
CA PRO A 74 0.70 -5.05 19.45
C PRO A 74 2.02 -4.50 18.91
N GLY A 75 1.94 -3.44 18.13
CA GLY A 75 3.11 -2.77 17.54
C GLY A 75 3.70 -3.43 16.29
N ARG A 76 3.33 -4.69 15.98
CA ARG A 76 3.77 -5.38 14.76
C ARG A 76 2.98 -4.96 13.53
N PHE A 77 1.70 -4.65 13.70
CA PHE A 77 0.78 -4.32 12.60
C PHE A 77 0.17 -2.95 12.74
N ALA A 78 -0.10 -2.34 11.60
CA ALA A 78 -0.97 -1.18 11.43
C ALA A 78 -1.97 -1.46 10.32
N ILE A 79 -3.08 -0.70 10.27
CA ILE A 79 -4.18 -0.92 9.34
C ILE A 79 -4.40 0.32 8.48
N MET A 80 -4.36 0.15 7.17
CA MET A 80 -4.96 1.07 6.22
C MET A 80 -6.32 0.48 5.84
N GLY A 81 -7.33 0.89 6.60
CA GLY A 81 -8.63 0.22 6.60
C GLY A 81 -9.52 0.59 5.42
N ARG A 82 -10.55 -0.19 5.24
CA ARG A 82 -11.59 0.03 4.24
C ARG A 82 -12.82 0.66 4.88
N VAL A 83 -13.42 1.57 4.16
CA VAL A 83 -14.70 2.19 4.52
C VAL A 83 -15.63 2.13 3.31
N PRO A 84 -16.91 1.80 3.49
CA PRO A 84 -17.89 1.83 2.41
C PRO A 84 -17.97 3.25 1.81
N LEU A 85 -18.03 3.36 0.49
CA LEU A 85 -18.22 4.64 -0.20
C LEU A 85 -19.68 5.12 -0.24
N THR A 86 -20.63 4.27 0.17
CA THR A 86 -22.01 4.69 0.44
C THR A 86 -22.02 5.77 1.54
N PRO A 87 -23.06 6.64 1.62
CA PRO A 87 -23.09 7.69 2.60
C PRO A 87 -22.92 7.18 4.03
N VAL A 88 -21.68 7.05 4.45
CA VAL A 88 -21.30 6.87 5.84
C VAL A 88 -21.17 8.26 6.40
N ALA A 89 -21.67 8.47 7.60
CA ALA A 89 -21.54 9.77 8.23
C ALA A 89 -20.04 10.11 8.34
N PRO A 90 -19.57 11.26 7.82
CA PRO A 90 -18.16 11.67 7.89
C PRO A 90 -17.58 11.63 9.31
N GLU A 91 -18.45 11.71 10.33
CA GLU A 91 -18.11 11.63 11.75
C GLU A 91 -17.48 10.29 12.13
N THR A 92 -17.75 9.20 11.41
CA THR A 92 -17.12 7.89 11.68
C THR A 92 -15.60 7.93 11.50
N LEU A 93 -15.09 8.85 10.67
CA LEU A 93 -13.67 9.05 10.48
C LEU A 93 -13.01 9.88 11.59
N ALA A 94 -13.79 10.62 12.38
CA ALA A 94 -13.26 11.42 13.49
C ALA A 94 -12.59 10.57 14.57
N THR A 95 -13.10 9.37 14.81
CA THR A 95 -12.58 8.40 15.80
C THR A 95 -11.85 7.21 15.15
N TRP A 96 -11.48 7.33 13.88
CA TRP A 96 -10.86 6.23 13.14
C TRP A 96 -9.60 5.68 13.82
N ARG A 97 -8.73 6.59 14.29
CA ARG A 97 -7.48 6.24 14.96
C ARG A 97 -7.63 5.81 16.41
N ASP A 98 -8.83 5.95 17.01
CA ASP A 98 -9.09 5.46 18.36
C ASP A 98 -9.19 3.93 18.39
N GLN A 99 -9.43 3.32 17.23
CA GLN A 99 -9.42 1.88 17.06
C GLN A 99 -7.98 1.35 16.99
N PRO A 100 -7.63 0.29 17.72
CA PRO A 100 -6.28 -0.27 17.73
C PRO A 100 -5.75 -0.60 16.33
N GLY A 101 -4.59 -0.04 16.00
CA GLY A 101 -3.89 -0.31 14.74
C GLY A 101 -4.33 0.53 13.54
N PHE A 102 -5.48 1.21 13.58
CA PHE A 102 -5.94 2.03 12.46
C PHE A 102 -5.12 3.31 12.31
N LEU A 103 -4.52 3.51 11.14
CA LEU A 103 -3.75 4.71 10.81
C LEU A 103 -4.42 5.56 9.75
N GLY A 104 -5.06 4.95 8.77
CA GLY A 104 -5.65 5.65 7.64
C GLY A 104 -6.57 4.76 6.81
N LEU A 105 -6.82 5.20 5.58
CA LEU A 105 -7.78 4.58 4.67
C LEU A 105 -7.10 4.01 3.44
N ARG A 106 -7.74 3.04 2.80
CA ARG A 106 -7.31 2.49 1.52
C ARG A 106 -8.44 2.44 0.51
N PHE A 107 -8.23 3.06 -0.64
CA PHE A 107 -9.16 3.03 -1.77
C PHE A 107 -8.57 2.39 -3.02
N THR A 108 -9.47 1.85 -3.86
CA THR A 108 -9.13 1.43 -5.21
C THR A 108 -9.79 2.38 -6.19
N MET A 109 -8.97 3.09 -6.96
CA MET A 109 -9.40 4.02 -8.01
C MET A 109 -9.10 3.38 -9.36
N ARG A 110 -10.12 3.26 -10.21
CA ARG A 110 -9.99 2.77 -11.58
C ARG A 110 -10.69 3.72 -12.54
N PRO A 111 -10.28 3.78 -13.82
CA PRO A 111 -10.91 4.67 -14.79
C PRO A 111 -12.42 4.51 -14.91
N GLU A 112 -12.94 3.29 -14.74
CA GLU A 112 -14.35 2.97 -14.78
C GLU A 112 -15.14 3.36 -13.53
N HIS A 113 -14.44 3.74 -12.44
CA HIS A 113 -15.08 4.14 -11.19
C HIS A 113 -15.47 5.61 -11.25
N THR A 114 -16.75 5.90 -11.42
CA THR A 114 -17.28 7.27 -11.53
C THR A 114 -17.27 8.04 -10.20
N TRP A 115 -17.25 7.36 -9.07
CA TRP A 115 -17.37 7.97 -7.73
C TRP A 115 -16.28 9.00 -7.37
N PHE A 116 -15.19 9.05 -8.14
CA PHE A 116 -14.18 10.12 -8.07
C PHE A 116 -14.52 11.36 -8.89
N GLY A 117 -15.40 11.22 -9.87
CA GLY A 117 -15.78 12.32 -10.76
C GLY A 117 -17.16 12.88 -10.50
N ASP A 118 -18.03 12.10 -9.86
CA ASP A 118 -19.42 12.46 -9.53
C ASP A 118 -19.60 13.03 -8.11
N GLY A 119 -18.51 13.19 -7.36
CA GLY A 119 -18.52 13.73 -6.01
C GLY A 119 -18.86 12.73 -4.90
N LEU A 120 -19.21 11.49 -5.24
CA LEU A 120 -19.60 10.48 -4.26
C LEU A 120 -18.48 10.13 -3.28
N GLY A 121 -17.21 10.18 -3.75
CA GLY A 121 -16.03 9.94 -2.93
C GLY A 121 -15.46 11.19 -2.25
N ASP A 122 -15.89 12.40 -2.63
CA ASP A 122 -15.29 13.65 -2.16
C ASP A 122 -15.39 13.80 -0.63
N TRP A 123 -16.47 13.33 -0.04
CA TRP A 123 -16.66 13.36 1.42
C TRP A 123 -15.55 12.61 2.18
N ALA A 124 -15.10 11.46 1.63
CA ALA A 124 -14.11 10.61 2.30
C ALA A 124 -12.73 11.27 2.32
N PHE A 125 -12.33 11.94 1.23
CA PHE A 125 -11.06 12.66 1.15
C PHE A 125 -11.06 13.93 2.00
N ALA A 126 -12.16 14.69 1.97
CA ALA A 126 -12.32 15.87 2.81
C ALA A 126 -12.32 15.50 4.32
N ALA A 127 -13.00 14.43 4.71
CA ALA A 127 -12.99 13.93 6.08
C ALA A 127 -11.60 13.37 6.47
N ALA A 128 -10.94 12.62 5.58
CA ALA A 128 -9.58 12.13 5.83
C ALA A 128 -8.59 13.28 6.04
N GLU A 129 -8.63 14.32 5.20
CA GLU A 129 -7.82 15.52 5.36
C GLU A 129 -8.09 16.22 6.70
N LYS A 130 -9.38 16.47 7.01
CA LYS A 130 -9.81 17.10 8.25
C LYS A 130 -9.32 16.38 9.51
N HIS A 131 -9.29 15.05 9.48
CA HIS A 131 -8.89 14.22 10.64
C HIS A 131 -7.43 13.72 10.55
N GLY A 132 -6.64 14.20 9.58
CA GLY A 132 -5.23 13.83 9.42
C GLY A 132 -5.01 12.35 9.13
N LEU A 133 -5.95 11.70 8.44
CA LEU A 133 -5.87 10.29 8.05
C LEU A 133 -5.16 10.17 6.70
N PRO A 134 -3.99 9.53 6.61
CA PRO A 134 -3.37 9.24 5.33
C PRO A 134 -4.23 8.27 4.50
N VAL A 135 -4.15 8.39 3.19
CA VAL A 135 -4.91 7.55 2.25
C VAL A 135 -3.97 6.84 1.30
N MET A 136 -4.05 5.51 1.25
CA MET A 136 -3.40 4.67 0.25
C MET A 136 -4.34 4.44 -0.93
N ILE A 137 -3.84 4.56 -2.16
CA ILE A 137 -4.65 4.46 -3.37
C ILE A 137 -4.02 3.50 -4.37
N SER A 138 -4.75 2.44 -4.71
CA SER A 138 -4.48 1.66 -5.92
C SER A 138 -5.13 2.38 -7.11
N CYS A 139 -4.33 2.94 -8.02
CA CYS A 139 -4.80 3.91 -9.02
C CYS A 139 -4.27 3.66 -10.44
N VAL A 140 -4.11 2.40 -10.83
CA VAL A 140 -3.70 2.03 -12.20
C VAL A 140 -4.62 2.69 -13.22
N GLY A 141 -4.05 3.45 -14.16
CA GLY A 141 -4.79 4.19 -15.19
C GLY A 141 -5.50 5.47 -14.71
N SER A 142 -5.36 5.85 -13.42
CA SER A 142 -6.07 7.00 -12.83
C SER A 142 -5.15 8.07 -12.23
N LEU A 143 -3.85 8.07 -12.57
CA LEU A 143 -2.87 9.02 -12.03
C LEU A 143 -3.25 10.50 -12.20
N PRO A 144 -3.86 10.96 -13.33
CA PRO A 144 -4.31 12.35 -13.46
C PRO A 144 -5.39 12.74 -12.44
N LEU A 145 -6.20 11.79 -11.98
CA LEU A 145 -7.19 12.03 -10.92
C LEU A 145 -6.50 12.17 -9.56
N VAL A 146 -5.45 11.40 -9.31
CA VAL A 146 -4.63 11.53 -8.09
C VAL A 146 -3.95 12.89 -8.02
N ASP A 147 -3.43 13.43 -9.15
CA ASP A 147 -2.84 14.77 -9.18
C ASP A 147 -3.85 15.85 -8.79
N LYS A 148 -5.07 15.78 -9.37
CA LYS A 148 -6.17 16.69 -9.02
C LYS A 148 -6.61 16.56 -7.55
N LEU A 149 -6.64 15.33 -7.03
CA LEU A 149 -6.96 15.07 -5.62
C LEU A 149 -5.90 15.66 -4.69
N ALA A 150 -4.62 15.46 -5.00
CA ALA A 150 -3.51 16.02 -4.23
C ALA A 150 -3.52 17.56 -4.23
N GLU A 151 -3.90 18.18 -5.34
CA GLU A 151 -4.04 19.63 -5.46
C GLU A 151 -5.22 20.17 -4.66
N ARG A 152 -6.38 19.49 -4.73
CA ARG A 152 -7.61 19.88 -4.01
C ARG A 152 -7.48 19.74 -2.49
N HIS A 153 -6.69 18.75 -2.05
CA HIS A 153 -6.51 18.41 -0.65
C HIS A 153 -5.03 18.46 -0.24
N PRO A 154 -4.42 19.66 -0.14
CA PRO A 154 -2.98 19.79 0.11
C PRO A 154 -2.54 19.30 1.49
N GLY A 155 -3.46 19.23 2.47
CA GLY A 155 -3.21 18.67 3.79
C GLY A 155 -3.35 17.14 3.86
N LEU A 156 -3.91 16.50 2.82
CA LEU A 156 -4.13 15.07 2.79
C LEU A 156 -2.86 14.34 2.35
N LYS A 157 -2.33 13.46 3.18
CA LYS A 157 -1.22 12.58 2.83
C LYS A 157 -1.70 11.42 1.97
N LEU A 158 -1.26 11.37 0.73
CA LEU A 158 -1.59 10.32 -0.25
C LEU A 158 -0.42 9.38 -0.45
N VAL A 159 -0.70 8.09 -0.67
CA VAL A 159 0.32 7.09 -1.03
C VAL A 159 -0.17 6.30 -2.23
N ILE A 160 0.62 6.29 -3.31
CA ILE A 160 0.34 5.53 -4.53
C ILE A 160 0.77 4.07 -4.33
N ASP A 161 -0.17 3.13 -4.45
CA ASP A 161 0.14 1.70 -4.35
C ASP A 161 0.88 1.20 -5.59
N HIS A 162 1.97 0.43 -5.36
CA HIS A 162 2.71 -0.30 -6.40
C HIS A 162 3.13 0.57 -7.60
N LEU A 163 3.49 1.84 -7.35
CA LEU A 163 3.82 2.83 -8.39
C LEU A 163 2.75 2.96 -9.49
N ALA A 164 1.50 2.59 -9.20
CA ALA A 164 0.40 2.50 -10.16
C ALA A 164 0.73 1.66 -11.42
N LEU A 165 1.63 0.66 -11.31
CA LEU A 165 2.09 -0.15 -12.42
C LEU A 165 0.98 -1.00 -13.03
N ARG A 166 1.03 -1.15 -14.34
CA ARG A 166 0.13 -2.02 -15.10
C ARG A 166 0.43 -3.49 -14.79
N ARG A 167 -0.59 -4.34 -14.80
CA ARG A 167 -0.46 -5.79 -14.52
C ARG A 167 0.13 -6.55 -15.72
N VAL A 168 1.26 -6.09 -16.20
CA VAL A 168 2.12 -6.68 -17.23
C VAL A 168 3.56 -6.68 -16.72
N LYS A 169 4.55 -7.01 -17.54
CA LYS A 169 5.95 -7.12 -17.10
C LYS A 169 6.85 -6.13 -17.83
N ASP A 170 8.01 -5.91 -17.24
CA ASP A 170 9.13 -5.18 -17.81
C ASP A 170 8.75 -3.75 -18.22
N ALA A 171 9.26 -3.21 -19.31
CA ALA A 171 9.02 -1.85 -19.76
C ALA A 171 7.52 -1.49 -19.88
N ASP A 172 6.69 -2.44 -20.29
CA ASP A 172 5.25 -2.23 -20.45
C ASP A 172 4.55 -1.98 -19.09
N ALA A 173 5.05 -2.59 -18.00
CA ALA A 173 4.55 -2.32 -16.66
C ALA A 173 4.79 -0.86 -16.26
N PHE A 174 5.94 -0.31 -16.66
CA PHE A 174 6.39 1.04 -16.33
C PHE A 174 5.98 2.12 -17.36
N ALA A 175 5.11 1.80 -18.32
CA ALA A 175 4.72 2.74 -19.37
C ALA A 175 4.14 4.08 -18.83
N ASP A 176 3.50 4.06 -17.65
CA ASP A 176 2.95 5.25 -17.00
C ASP A 176 3.90 5.88 -15.96
N LEU A 177 5.15 5.40 -15.85
CA LEU A 177 6.13 5.91 -14.89
C LEU A 177 6.32 7.45 -14.98
N PRO A 178 6.39 8.09 -16.16
CA PRO A 178 6.49 9.55 -16.24
C PRO A 178 5.37 10.28 -15.49
N LEU A 179 4.15 9.73 -15.46
CA LEU A 179 3.04 10.31 -14.71
C LEU A 179 3.23 10.13 -13.20
N VAL A 180 3.81 9.01 -12.76
CA VAL A 180 4.16 8.78 -11.35
C VAL A 180 5.23 9.78 -10.91
N LEU A 181 6.32 9.93 -11.69
CA LEU A 181 7.39 10.87 -11.39
C LEU A 181 6.89 12.32 -11.32
N ALA A 182 5.95 12.71 -12.18
CA ALA A 182 5.34 14.03 -12.16
C ALA A 182 4.60 14.33 -10.83
N LEU A 183 4.07 13.30 -10.15
CA LEU A 183 3.41 13.45 -8.86
C LEU A 183 4.37 13.74 -7.71
N ALA A 184 5.67 13.51 -7.88
CA ALA A 184 6.67 13.83 -6.86
C ALA A 184 6.77 15.33 -6.54
N LYS A 185 6.32 16.21 -7.47
CA LYS A 185 6.17 17.65 -7.23
C LYS A 185 5.13 18.00 -6.15
N ARG A 186 4.18 17.09 -5.87
CA ARG A 186 3.18 17.26 -4.81
C ARG A 186 3.77 16.81 -3.47
N PRO A 187 4.01 17.72 -2.50
CA PRO A 187 4.66 17.37 -1.23
C PRO A 187 3.83 16.41 -0.37
N ASN A 188 2.52 16.35 -0.61
CA ASN A 188 1.57 15.49 0.07
C ASN A 188 1.36 14.13 -0.61
N VAL A 189 2.20 13.77 -1.61
CA VAL A 189 2.17 12.47 -2.29
C VAL A 189 3.46 11.69 -2.02
N ALA A 190 3.31 10.43 -1.64
CA ALA A 190 4.36 9.43 -1.53
C ALA A 190 4.04 8.21 -2.42
N ALA A 191 5.02 7.37 -2.67
CA ALA A 191 4.88 6.21 -3.54
C ALA A 191 5.35 4.91 -2.85
N LYS A 192 4.60 3.83 -3.01
CA LYS A 192 5.05 2.49 -2.60
C LYS A 192 5.80 1.83 -3.75
N ALA A 193 7.09 1.62 -3.56
CA ALA A 193 7.93 0.73 -4.35
C ALA A 193 7.68 -0.72 -3.90
N SER A 194 6.46 -1.22 -4.12
CA SER A 194 5.97 -2.50 -3.59
C SER A 194 5.52 -3.46 -4.69
N ALA A 195 5.54 -4.75 -4.39
CA ALA A 195 5.23 -5.83 -5.35
C ALA A 195 6.11 -5.83 -6.61
N LEU A 196 7.26 -5.17 -6.59
CA LEU A 196 8.07 -4.94 -7.79
C LEU A 196 8.55 -6.21 -8.48
N PRO A 197 8.90 -7.30 -7.76
CA PRO A 197 9.20 -8.60 -8.39
C PRO A 197 8.09 -9.14 -9.30
N CYS A 198 6.82 -8.78 -9.04
CA CYS A 198 5.69 -9.20 -9.88
C CYS A 198 5.73 -8.60 -11.29
N PHE A 199 6.45 -7.50 -11.47
CA PHE A 199 6.49 -6.72 -12.72
C PHE A 199 7.77 -6.96 -13.54
N SER A 200 8.61 -7.92 -13.12
CA SER A 200 9.81 -8.31 -13.84
C SER A 200 9.68 -9.70 -14.46
N SER A 201 10.22 -9.91 -15.64
CA SER A 201 10.45 -11.24 -16.23
C SER A 201 11.80 -11.84 -15.86
N ASP A 202 12.75 -11.04 -15.36
CA ASP A 202 14.05 -11.52 -14.90
C ASP A 202 13.90 -12.33 -13.61
N PRO A 203 14.81 -13.30 -13.36
CA PRO A 203 14.94 -13.91 -12.05
C PRO A 203 15.47 -12.89 -11.03
N TRP A 204 15.43 -13.27 -9.74
CA TRP A 204 16.09 -12.49 -8.69
C TRP A 204 17.56 -12.17 -9.08
N PRO A 205 18.05 -10.96 -8.88
CA PRO A 205 17.44 -9.83 -8.17
C PRO A 205 16.67 -8.83 -9.05
N TYR A 206 16.11 -9.26 -10.19
CA TYR A 206 15.21 -8.44 -11.03
C TYR A 206 15.87 -7.19 -11.61
N ARG A 207 17.09 -7.31 -12.14
CA ARG A 207 17.96 -6.18 -12.55
C ARG A 207 17.35 -5.29 -13.62
N ASN A 208 16.51 -5.86 -14.50
CA ASN A 208 15.84 -5.13 -15.57
C ASN A 208 14.88 -4.02 -15.10
N ILE A 209 14.49 -4.03 -13.80
CA ILE A 209 13.61 -2.98 -13.25
C ILE A 209 14.34 -2.02 -12.29
N HIS A 210 15.62 -2.24 -11.96
CA HIS A 210 16.36 -1.39 -11.01
C HIS A 210 16.43 0.08 -11.45
N GLY A 211 16.65 0.35 -12.75
CA GLY A 211 16.70 1.72 -13.27
C GLY A 211 15.36 2.48 -13.19
N TYR A 212 14.22 1.78 -13.16
CA TYR A 212 12.94 2.42 -12.90
C TYR A 212 12.76 2.74 -11.40
N ILE A 213 13.28 1.89 -10.52
CA ILE A 213 13.25 2.13 -9.06
C ILE A 213 14.13 3.33 -8.72
N GLU A 214 15.31 3.45 -9.33
CA GLU A 214 16.22 4.59 -9.17
C GLU A 214 15.53 5.90 -9.57
N GLN A 215 14.86 5.95 -10.72
CA GLN A 215 14.10 7.13 -11.15
C GLN A 215 13.03 7.55 -10.13
N VAL A 216 12.34 6.58 -9.52
CA VAL A 216 11.35 6.87 -8.45
C VAL A 216 12.04 7.40 -7.21
N PHE A 217 13.17 6.82 -6.82
CA PHE A 217 13.96 7.28 -5.69
C PHE A 217 14.45 8.72 -5.90
N ASP A 218 15.00 9.03 -7.07
CA ASP A 218 15.47 10.38 -7.43
C ASP A 218 14.35 11.43 -7.36
N ALA A 219 13.14 11.04 -7.78
CA ALA A 219 11.99 11.94 -7.78
C ALA A 219 11.36 12.16 -6.40
N PHE A 220 11.13 11.10 -5.63
CA PHE A 220 10.42 11.16 -4.35
C PHE A 220 11.36 11.33 -3.15
N GLY A 221 12.60 10.90 -3.29
CA GLY A 221 13.58 10.82 -2.20
C GLY A 221 13.26 9.71 -1.19
N PRO A 222 14.18 9.44 -0.25
CA PRO A 222 14.06 8.31 0.68
C PRO A 222 12.87 8.43 1.65
N ARG A 223 12.41 9.65 1.94
CA ARG A 223 11.32 9.90 2.90
C ARG A 223 9.92 9.71 2.32
N ARG A 224 9.79 9.62 0.98
CA ARG A 224 8.50 9.48 0.29
C ARG A 224 8.44 8.31 -0.69
N MET A 225 9.45 7.46 -0.72
CA MET A 225 9.44 6.16 -1.37
C MET A 225 9.45 5.07 -0.31
N PHE A 226 8.45 4.19 -0.31
CA PHE A 226 8.29 3.15 0.72
C PHE A 226 8.39 1.76 0.11
N TRP A 227 9.30 0.95 0.63
CA TRP A 227 9.37 -0.47 0.31
C TRP A 227 8.13 -1.22 0.82
N GLY A 228 7.73 -2.28 0.11
CA GLY A 228 6.69 -3.22 0.53
C GLY A 228 6.57 -4.39 -0.42
N THR A 229 5.89 -5.44 0.00
CA THR A 229 5.87 -6.68 -0.76
C THR A 229 4.58 -6.96 -1.51
N ASP A 230 3.41 -6.65 -0.94
CA ASP A 230 2.15 -7.26 -1.36
C ASP A 230 2.27 -8.81 -1.35
N LEU A 231 2.85 -9.32 -0.26
CA LEU A 231 3.46 -10.64 -0.03
C LEU A 231 2.74 -11.80 -0.74
N SER A 232 1.42 -11.81 -0.65
CA SER A 232 0.60 -12.90 -1.20
C SER A 232 0.68 -13.05 -2.73
N ARG A 233 1.24 -12.05 -3.45
CA ARG A 233 1.44 -12.07 -4.92
C ARG A 233 2.87 -12.32 -5.35
N LEU A 234 3.84 -12.27 -4.43
CA LEU A 234 5.25 -12.33 -4.81
C LEU A 234 5.58 -13.63 -5.55
N PRO A 235 6.38 -13.55 -6.64
CA PRO A 235 6.93 -14.71 -7.31
C PRO A 235 8.22 -15.23 -6.65
N CYS A 236 8.62 -14.67 -5.52
CA CYS A 236 9.84 -14.94 -4.78
C CYS A 236 9.57 -15.03 -3.28
N THR A 237 10.57 -15.41 -2.51
CA THR A 237 10.49 -15.41 -1.04
C THR A 237 10.46 -14.00 -0.47
N TYR A 238 9.93 -13.85 0.74
CA TYR A 238 9.96 -12.59 1.46
C TYR A 238 11.39 -12.08 1.65
N HIS A 239 12.31 -12.98 1.98
CA HIS A 239 13.73 -12.67 2.14
C HIS A 239 14.35 -12.09 0.87
N GLU A 240 14.09 -12.70 -0.30
CA GLU A 240 14.55 -12.17 -1.60
C GLU A 240 13.97 -10.76 -1.89
N ALA A 241 12.73 -10.49 -1.50
CA ALA A 241 12.15 -9.16 -1.66
C ALA A 241 12.82 -8.12 -0.73
N VAL A 242 13.24 -8.52 0.48
CA VAL A 242 14.04 -7.68 1.40
C VAL A 242 15.43 -7.43 0.81
N THR A 243 16.16 -8.49 0.47
CA THR A 243 17.55 -8.40 0.01
C THR A 243 17.71 -7.68 -1.33
N MET A 244 16.69 -7.73 -2.19
CA MET A 244 16.65 -6.89 -3.40
C MET A 244 16.89 -5.41 -3.08
N PHE A 245 16.27 -4.87 -2.02
CA PHE A 245 16.43 -3.46 -1.64
C PHE A 245 17.63 -3.20 -0.75
N THR A 246 17.97 -4.13 0.13
CA THR A 246 19.04 -3.93 1.10
C THR A 246 20.43 -4.23 0.54
N GLU A 247 20.53 -5.05 -0.52
CA GLU A 247 21.82 -5.52 -1.03
C GLU A 247 22.04 -5.21 -2.52
N GLU A 248 20.98 -5.18 -3.34
CA GLU A 248 21.09 -5.18 -4.79
C GLU A 248 20.83 -3.81 -5.47
N LEU A 249 20.45 -2.77 -4.71
CA LEU A 249 20.22 -1.42 -5.22
C LEU A 249 21.38 -0.49 -4.78
N PRO A 250 22.46 -0.37 -5.59
CA PRO A 250 23.68 0.35 -5.20
C PRO A 250 23.51 1.86 -5.07
N PHE A 251 22.43 2.42 -5.60
CA PHE A 251 22.11 3.84 -5.47
C PHE A 251 21.55 4.22 -4.09
N LEU A 252 21.13 3.24 -3.27
CA LEU A 252 20.68 3.49 -1.91
C LEU A 252 21.85 3.44 -0.93
N SER A 253 22.16 4.55 -0.28
CA SER A 253 23.06 4.57 0.87
C SER A 253 22.42 3.85 2.08
N GLU A 254 23.21 3.54 3.10
CA GLU A 254 22.68 2.91 4.32
C GLU A 254 21.62 3.77 5.03
N ASP A 255 21.77 5.11 5.01
CA ASP A 255 20.74 6.02 5.54
C ASP A 255 19.47 6.00 4.67
N ASP A 256 19.60 5.97 3.35
CA ASP A 256 18.45 5.87 2.45
C ASP A 256 17.67 4.56 2.67
N LYS A 257 18.39 3.45 2.87
CA LYS A 257 17.76 2.15 3.18
C LYS A 257 16.95 2.21 4.47
N GLU A 258 17.43 2.88 5.53
CA GLU A 258 16.65 3.06 6.75
C GLU A 258 15.31 3.77 6.51
N TRP A 259 15.32 4.79 5.65
CA TRP A 259 14.11 5.53 5.32
C TRP A 259 13.17 4.73 4.44
N VAL A 260 13.67 4.19 3.34
CA VAL A 260 12.90 3.45 2.34
C VAL A 260 12.29 2.17 2.93
N MET A 261 13.07 1.44 3.74
CA MET A 261 12.67 0.14 4.29
C MET A 261 11.72 0.23 5.50
N GLY A 262 11.47 1.45 6.04
CA GLY A 262 10.50 1.51 7.14
C GLY A 262 10.31 2.87 7.80
N LYS A 263 11.36 3.61 8.06
CA LYS A 263 11.32 4.87 8.80
C LYS A 263 10.42 5.92 8.13
N GLY A 264 10.55 6.06 6.79
CA GLY A 264 9.73 6.98 6.00
C GLY A 264 8.24 6.61 6.04
N LEU A 265 7.91 5.33 5.90
CA LEU A 265 6.54 4.84 6.00
C LEU A 265 5.94 5.16 7.38
N CYS A 266 6.67 4.84 8.46
CA CYS A 266 6.20 5.07 9.82
C CYS A 266 5.97 6.57 10.09
N GLU A 267 6.91 7.42 9.68
CA GLU A 267 6.78 8.89 9.81
C GLU A 267 5.58 9.42 9.00
N TRP A 268 5.44 8.96 7.75
CA TRP A 268 4.34 9.39 6.88
C TRP A 268 2.97 9.03 7.43
N LEU A 269 2.82 7.82 7.92
CA LEU A 269 1.55 7.33 8.48
C LEU A 269 1.30 7.80 9.92
N GLY A 270 2.30 8.36 10.61
CA GLY A 270 2.23 8.67 12.04
C GLY A 270 2.18 7.39 12.89
N TRP A 271 2.83 6.32 12.42
CA TRP A 271 3.00 5.07 13.16
C TRP A 271 4.20 5.19 14.09
N ARG A 272 3.96 5.34 15.39
CA ARG A 272 5.03 5.54 16.38
C ARG A 272 6.04 4.38 16.34
N LEU A 273 7.32 4.74 16.29
CA LEU A 273 8.45 3.81 16.34
C LEU A 273 8.66 3.24 17.74
#